data_6f69d112ff4c1d2e4a5520aaa5c22725
#
_entry.id   6f69d112ff4c1d2e4a5520aaa5c22725
#
_cell.length_a   1.000
_cell.length_b   1.000
_cell.length_c   1.000
_cell.angle_alpha   90.00
_cell.angle_beta   90.00
_cell.angle_gamma   90.00
#
_symmetry.space_group_name_H-M   'P 1'
#
loop_
_entity.id
_entity.type
_entity.pdbx_description
1 polymer ?
#
loop_
_entity_poly.entity_id
_entity_poly.type
_entity_poly.pdbx_seq_one_letter_code
_entity_poly.pdbx_strand_id
1 'polypeptide(L)'
;NSVGSGVVAMTLARIDGRPISLFNFVGTGTTPGTDANPNSYQVAIGTLNLAGIVATTPLKVRGFVQPFAQATATDDFSAITLIDVTNAPATLIVDWPSLQVTPFSNYAANGMTVNLTGAGLFHDIFRGGVDTQLSLSDAPVVNAADPAHGLFVIGINGTVQVYTQLSTYQTALQADLLAGRKARSFVAFGGPYADATKTLTAGAMAAVLQ
;
A
#
# COMPACT_ATOMS: atom_id res chain seq x y z
N ASN A 1 -13.10 -11.39 4.24
CA ASN A 1 -12.64 -12.76 4.58
C ASN A 1 -13.70 -13.46 5.42
N SER A 2 -14.04 -14.72 5.10
CA SER A 2 -14.87 -15.57 5.94
C SER A 2 -14.01 -16.70 6.50
N VAL A 3 -14.18 -17.01 7.78
CA VAL A 3 -13.44 -18.08 8.46
C VAL A 3 -14.41 -19.23 8.69
N GLY A 4 -14.20 -20.36 8.02
CA GLY A 4 -14.91 -21.62 8.24
C GLY A 4 -13.88 -22.75 8.28
N SER A 5 -14.09 -23.74 9.15
CA SER A 5 -13.37 -25.03 9.31
C SER A 5 -12.02 -25.18 8.58
N GLY A 6 -11.03 -24.35 8.90
CA GLY A 6 -9.66 -24.47 8.37
C GLY A 6 -9.43 -23.87 6.97
N VAL A 7 -10.45 -23.27 6.34
CA VAL A 7 -10.34 -22.53 5.07
C VAL A 7 -10.79 -21.09 5.26
N VAL A 8 -10.02 -20.15 4.71
CA VAL A 8 -10.31 -18.70 4.74
C VAL A 8 -10.42 -18.21 3.31
N ALA A 9 -11.52 -17.51 3.00
CA ALA A 9 -11.66 -16.80 1.73
C ALA A 9 -10.91 -15.46 1.79
N MET A 10 -10.01 -15.23 0.86
CA MET A 10 -9.17 -14.03 0.78
C MET A 10 -9.34 -13.33 -0.57
N THR A 11 -9.29 -12.00 -0.59
CA THR A 11 -9.14 -11.24 -1.82
C THR A 11 -7.65 -11.12 -2.15
N LEU A 12 -7.25 -11.60 -3.32
CA LEU A 12 -5.88 -11.51 -3.79
C LEU A 12 -5.60 -10.11 -4.35
N ALA A 13 -4.55 -9.47 -3.87
CA ALA A 13 -4.04 -8.22 -4.43
C ALA A 13 -2.85 -8.49 -5.38
N ARG A 14 -1.95 -9.39 -4.97
CA ARG A 14 -0.73 -9.73 -5.70
C ARG A 14 -0.38 -11.21 -5.54
N ILE A 15 0.30 -11.76 -6.55
CA ILE A 15 0.96 -13.08 -6.52
C ILE A 15 2.42 -12.84 -6.87
N ASP A 16 3.35 -13.24 -6.00
CA ASP A 16 4.80 -13.05 -6.17
C ASP A 16 5.18 -11.60 -6.50
N GLY A 17 4.53 -10.63 -5.84
CA GLY A 17 4.77 -9.20 -6.03
C GLY A 17 4.17 -8.60 -7.30
N ARG A 18 3.49 -9.41 -8.15
CA ARG A 18 2.85 -8.94 -9.39
C ARG A 18 1.36 -8.68 -9.16
N PRO A 19 0.79 -7.61 -9.74
CA PRO A 19 -0.64 -7.33 -9.65
C PRO A 19 -1.50 -8.49 -10.12
N ILE A 20 -2.62 -8.72 -9.44
CA ILE A 20 -3.53 -9.82 -9.75
C ILE A 20 -4.09 -9.76 -11.18
N SER A 21 -4.20 -8.55 -11.75
CA SER A 21 -4.67 -8.31 -13.12
C SER A 21 -3.78 -8.93 -14.21
N LEU A 22 -2.56 -9.34 -13.88
CA LEU A 22 -1.64 -10.00 -14.80
C LEU A 22 -1.83 -11.53 -14.84
N PHE A 23 -2.69 -12.07 -13.99
CA PHE A 23 -2.91 -13.52 -13.89
C PHE A 23 -4.24 -13.92 -14.51
N ASN A 24 -4.23 -15.05 -15.21
CA ASN A 24 -5.42 -15.69 -15.73
C ASN A 24 -5.77 -16.87 -14.81
N PHE A 25 -7.00 -16.90 -14.33
CA PHE A 25 -7.51 -17.95 -13.44
C PHE A 25 -8.31 -19.04 -14.18
N VAL A 26 -8.46 -18.94 -15.50
CA VAL A 26 -9.12 -19.97 -16.32
C VAL A 26 -8.32 -21.27 -16.26
N GLY A 27 -9.00 -22.37 -15.96
CA GLY A 27 -8.38 -23.68 -15.78
C GLY A 27 -7.60 -23.82 -14.46
N THR A 28 -7.92 -22.99 -13.46
CA THR A 28 -7.38 -23.10 -12.08
C THR A 28 -8.46 -23.53 -11.11
N GLY A 29 -8.09 -23.70 -9.85
CA GLY A 29 -9.02 -24.15 -8.80
C GLY A 29 -9.07 -25.65 -8.66
N THR A 30 -9.85 -26.11 -7.69
CA THR A 30 -9.85 -27.51 -7.24
C THR A 30 -10.96 -28.36 -7.84
N THR A 31 -12.00 -27.73 -8.38
CA THR A 31 -13.19 -28.42 -8.91
C THR A 31 -13.24 -28.27 -10.43
N PRO A 32 -13.44 -29.37 -11.21
CA PRO A 32 -13.62 -29.27 -12.64
C PRO A 32 -14.82 -28.37 -12.99
N GLY A 33 -14.55 -27.35 -13.83
CA GLY A 33 -15.57 -26.38 -14.28
C GLY A 33 -15.78 -25.20 -13.34
N THR A 34 -15.02 -25.10 -12.25
CA THR A 34 -15.03 -23.93 -11.35
C THR A 34 -13.62 -23.39 -11.21
N ASP A 35 -13.35 -22.25 -11.84
CA ASP A 35 -12.06 -21.57 -11.72
C ASP A 35 -11.91 -20.92 -10.34
N ALA A 36 -10.67 -20.81 -9.86
CA ALA A 36 -10.36 -20.09 -8.63
C ALA A 36 -10.77 -18.62 -8.75
N ASN A 37 -11.46 -18.11 -7.74
CA ASN A 37 -11.92 -16.72 -7.73
C ASN A 37 -10.94 -15.84 -6.96
N PRO A 38 -10.21 -14.91 -7.59
CA PRO A 38 -9.26 -14.04 -6.90
C PRO A 38 -9.90 -13.11 -5.87
N ASN A 39 -11.21 -12.81 -5.98
CA ASN A 39 -11.94 -12.02 -4.99
C ASN A 39 -12.45 -12.84 -3.80
N SER A 40 -12.36 -14.17 -3.89
CA SER A 40 -12.78 -15.11 -2.85
C SER A 40 -11.91 -16.37 -2.89
N TYR A 41 -10.59 -16.18 -2.96
CA TYR A 41 -9.61 -17.24 -3.09
C TYR A 41 -9.58 -18.09 -1.82
N GLN A 42 -9.79 -19.40 -1.97
CA GLN A 42 -9.94 -20.31 -0.84
C GLN A 42 -8.57 -20.78 -0.37
N VAL A 43 -8.19 -20.39 0.85
CA VAL A 43 -6.89 -20.69 1.44
C VAL A 43 -7.07 -21.62 2.63
N ALA A 44 -6.58 -22.86 2.52
CA ALA A 44 -6.48 -23.76 3.66
C ALA A 44 -5.36 -23.30 4.58
N ILE A 45 -5.72 -23.03 5.82
CA ILE A 45 -4.78 -22.52 6.84
C ILE A 45 -4.30 -23.60 7.81
N GLY A 46 -4.89 -24.81 7.75
CA GLY A 46 -4.52 -25.91 8.64
C GLY A 46 -4.59 -25.51 10.13
N THR A 47 -3.44 -25.58 10.80
CA THR A 47 -3.29 -25.21 12.22
C THR A 47 -2.76 -23.81 12.44
N LEU A 48 -2.66 -22.95 11.40
CA LEU A 48 -2.19 -21.60 11.55
C LEU A 48 -3.13 -20.77 12.44
N ASN A 49 -2.53 -19.94 13.30
CA ASN A 49 -3.29 -19.12 14.24
C ASN A 49 -3.85 -17.86 13.53
N LEU A 50 -5.16 -17.68 13.67
CA LEU A 50 -5.88 -16.49 13.17
C LEU A 50 -6.25 -15.48 14.27
N ALA A 51 -5.74 -15.63 15.49
CA ALA A 51 -6.04 -14.69 16.56
C ALA A 51 -5.62 -13.26 16.17
N GLY A 52 -6.57 -12.32 16.29
CA GLY A 52 -6.35 -10.92 15.88
C GLY A 52 -6.54 -10.62 14.38
N ILE A 53 -6.71 -11.64 13.53
CA ILE A 53 -6.98 -11.46 12.11
C ILE A 53 -8.47 -11.14 11.91
N VAL A 54 -8.75 -10.02 11.27
CA VAL A 54 -10.11 -9.59 10.89
C VAL A 54 -10.22 -9.48 9.36
N ALA A 55 -11.43 -9.31 8.84
CA ALA A 55 -11.69 -9.29 7.40
C ALA A 55 -10.85 -8.27 6.61
N THR A 56 -10.43 -7.18 7.25
CA THR A 56 -9.64 -6.10 6.62
C THR A 56 -8.15 -6.22 6.90
N THR A 57 -7.70 -7.22 7.67
CA THR A 57 -6.27 -7.40 7.97
C THR A 57 -5.49 -7.71 6.68
N PRO A 58 -4.48 -6.92 6.31
CA PRO A 58 -3.62 -7.22 5.19
C PRO A 58 -2.67 -8.36 5.55
N LEU A 59 -2.69 -9.40 4.75
CA LEU A 59 -1.96 -10.64 5.01
C LEU A 59 -0.98 -10.95 3.88
N LYS A 60 0.19 -11.43 4.25
CA LYS A 60 1.12 -12.11 3.35
C LYS A 60 1.05 -13.61 3.63
N VAL A 61 0.65 -14.37 2.64
CA VAL A 61 0.50 -15.82 2.76
C VAL A 61 1.54 -16.50 1.87
N ARG A 62 2.19 -17.54 2.39
CA ARG A 62 3.11 -18.41 1.65
C ARG A 62 2.63 -19.85 1.76
N GLY A 63 2.76 -20.59 0.67
CA GLY A 63 2.32 -21.97 0.60
C GLY A 63 2.33 -22.51 -0.82
N PHE A 64 1.46 -23.44 -1.10
CA PHE A 64 1.37 -24.11 -2.40
C PHE A 64 -0.02 -23.95 -3.00
N VAL A 65 -0.07 -23.69 -4.30
CA VAL A 65 -1.30 -23.79 -5.09
C VAL A 65 -1.71 -25.26 -5.15
N GLN A 66 -2.99 -25.51 -4.95
CA GLN A 66 -3.53 -26.88 -5.08
C GLN A 66 -3.55 -27.30 -6.57
N PRO A 67 -3.28 -28.57 -6.86
CA PRO A 67 -3.39 -29.08 -8.21
C PRO A 67 -4.82 -28.92 -8.75
N PHE A 68 -4.93 -28.56 -10.03
CA PHE A 68 -6.21 -28.45 -10.72
C PHE A 68 -6.99 -29.77 -10.69
N ALA A 69 -8.29 -29.66 -10.51
CA ALA A 69 -9.25 -30.79 -10.55
C ALA A 69 -9.05 -31.87 -9.48
N GLN A 70 -8.54 -31.51 -8.31
CA GLN A 70 -8.58 -32.44 -7.16
C GLN A 70 -9.99 -32.55 -6.60
N ALA A 71 -10.63 -33.69 -6.84
CA ALA A 71 -12.03 -33.95 -6.50
C ALA A 71 -12.37 -33.87 -5.00
N THR A 72 -11.39 -33.85 -4.11
CA THR A 72 -11.57 -33.84 -2.65
C THR A 72 -11.11 -32.54 -1.97
N ALA A 73 -10.46 -31.63 -2.66
CA ALA A 73 -10.02 -30.34 -2.10
C ALA A 73 -11.12 -29.28 -2.23
N THR A 74 -11.26 -28.45 -1.21
CA THR A 74 -12.20 -27.31 -1.18
C THR A 74 -11.46 -25.97 -1.16
N ASP A 75 -10.14 -26.01 -1.25
CA ASP A 75 -9.23 -24.87 -1.17
C ASP A 75 -8.41 -24.77 -2.44
N ASP A 76 -8.11 -23.52 -2.83
CA ASP A 76 -7.26 -23.20 -3.99
C ASP A 76 -5.78 -23.20 -3.63
N PHE A 77 -5.49 -23.01 -2.33
CA PHE A 77 -4.14 -22.81 -1.82
C PHE A 77 -3.97 -23.39 -0.43
N SER A 78 -2.87 -24.08 -0.17
CA SER A 78 -2.50 -24.57 1.16
C SER A 78 -1.44 -23.67 1.77
N ALA A 79 -1.79 -22.94 2.82
CA ALA A 79 -0.90 -22.04 3.51
C ALA A 79 0.06 -22.77 4.45
N ILE A 80 1.33 -22.42 4.39
CA ILE A 80 2.36 -22.82 5.35
C ILE A 80 2.64 -21.69 6.34
N THR A 81 2.60 -20.44 5.86
CA THR A 81 2.86 -19.26 6.69
C THR A 81 1.85 -18.18 6.38
N LEU A 82 1.35 -17.55 7.44
CA LEU A 82 0.46 -16.41 7.38
C LEU A 82 1.07 -15.29 8.24
N ILE A 83 1.29 -14.13 7.65
CA ILE A 83 1.92 -12.98 8.30
C ILE A 83 0.96 -11.80 8.23
N ASP A 84 0.56 -11.30 9.40
CA ASP A 84 -0.12 -10.01 9.51
C ASP A 84 0.90 -8.89 9.29
N VAL A 85 0.64 -8.05 8.29
CA VAL A 85 1.52 -6.91 7.95
C VAL A 85 0.92 -5.57 8.37
N THR A 86 -0.12 -5.55 9.18
CA THR A 86 -0.81 -4.33 9.64
C THR A 86 0.18 -3.33 10.26
N ASN A 87 1.10 -3.80 11.09
CA ASN A 87 2.07 -2.97 11.80
C ASN A 87 3.45 -2.94 11.12
N ALA A 88 3.59 -3.53 9.93
CA ALA A 88 4.84 -3.46 9.21
C ALA A 88 5.12 -2.01 8.77
N PRO A 89 6.40 -1.58 8.72
CA PRO A 89 6.75 -0.30 8.13
C PRO A 89 6.19 -0.17 6.73
N ALA A 90 5.51 0.95 6.49
CA ALA A 90 4.85 1.23 5.22
C ALA A 90 5.58 2.30 4.42
N THR A 91 5.35 2.29 3.12
CA THR A 91 5.77 3.32 2.18
C THR A 91 4.57 3.76 1.37
N LEU A 92 4.28 5.05 1.37
CA LEU A 92 3.35 5.67 0.43
C LEU A 92 4.15 6.14 -0.78
N ILE A 93 3.72 5.75 -1.97
CA ILE A 93 4.28 6.24 -3.24
C ILE A 93 3.14 6.84 -4.04
N VAL A 94 3.34 8.08 -4.52
CA VAL A 94 2.41 8.75 -5.43
C VAL A 94 3.20 9.36 -6.58
N ASP A 95 2.75 9.13 -7.80
CA ASP A 95 3.22 9.83 -8.99
C ASP A 95 2.10 10.64 -9.63
N TRP A 96 2.46 11.78 -10.22
CA TRP A 96 1.55 12.61 -11.01
C TRP A 96 2.13 12.81 -12.42
N PRO A 97 1.78 11.94 -13.38
CA PRO A 97 2.32 11.99 -14.75
C PRO A 97 2.10 13.33 -15.43
N SER A 98 0.95 13.96 -15.18
CA SER A 98 0.58 15.27 -15.73
C SER A 98 1.02 16.45 -14.87
N LEU A 99 1.86 16.21 -13.86
CA LEU A 99 2.32 17.19 -12.90
C LEU A 99 1.19 17.87 -12.10
N GLN A 100 1.23 17.72 -10.78
CA GLN A 100 0.18 18.23 -9.89
C GLN A 100 0.54 19.62 -9.32
N VAL A 101 -0.37 20.58 -9.47
CA VAL A 101 -0.21 21.95 -8.96
C VAL A 101 -0.50 22.03 -7.46
N THR A 102 -1.46 21.24 -6.98
CA THR A 102 -1.89 21.19 -5.57
C THR A 102 -1.72 19.77 -5.01
N PRO A 103 -0.47 19.26 -4.93
CA PRO A 103 -0.21 17.87 -4.52
C PRO A 103 -0.52 17.63 -3.05
N PHE A 104 -0.57 18.70 -2.26
CA PHE A 104 -0.85 18.63 -0.83
C PHE A 104 -1.95 19.63 -0.49
N SER A 105 -2.87 19.17 0.37
CA SER A 105 -3.85 20.00 1.03
C SER A 105 -3.55 20.07 2.50
N ASN A 106 -3.79 20.88 3.34
CA ASN A 106 -3.58 20.89 4.78
C ASN A 106 -2.14 20.58 5.22
N TYR A 107 -1.43 21.61 5.59
CA TYR A 107 -0.09 21.54 6.19
C TYR A 107 -0.24 21.74 7.72
N ALA A 108 -0.21 20.61 8.45
CA ALA A 108 -0.29 20.60 9.90
C ALA A 108 1.13 20.61 10.52
N ALA A 109 1.22 20.96 11.80
CA ALA A 109 2.51 21.03 12.52
C ALA A 109 3.26 19.68 12.54
N ASN A 110 2.56 18.57 12.42
CA ASN A 110 3.13 17.22 12.43
C ASN A 110 3.04 16.48 11.09
N GLY A 111 2.41 17.05 10.05
CA GLY A 111 2.24 16.34 8.79
C GLY A 111 1.52 17.13 7.71
N MET A 112 1.11 16.43 6.66
CA MET A 112 0.38 16.99 5.53
C MET A 112 -0.58 15.97 4.92
N THR A 113 -1.62 16.45 4.25
CA THR A 113 -2.55 15.61 3.51
C THR A 113 -2.15 15.57 2.04
N VAL A 114 -2.04 14.39 1.47
CA VAL A 114 -1.69 14.19 0.05
C VAL A 114 -2.95 14.19 -0.80
N ASN A 115 -2.92 14.92 -1.89
CA ASN A 115 -3.99 14.96 -2.88
C ASN A 115 -3.71 13.95 -3.99
N LEU A 116 -4.51 12.90 -4.10
CA LEU A 116 -4.35 11.85 -5.11
C LEU A 116 -5.04 12.18 -6.46
N THR A 117 -5.70 13.34 -6.57
CA THR A 117 -6.31 13.74 -7.85
C THR A 117 -5.25 13.82 -8.95
N GLY A 118 -5.49 13.13 -10.07
CA GLY A 118 -4.56 13.08 -11.18
C GLY A 118 -3.31 12.23 -10.93
N ALA A 119 -3.29 11.43 -9.87
CA ALA A 119 -2.24 10.44 -9.68
C ALA A 119 -2.27 9.41 -10.82
N GLY A 120 -1.09 8.92 -11.18
CA GLY A 120 -0.88 7.92 -12.22
C GLY A 120 -1.06 6.50 -11.72
N LEU A 121 -0.20 5.61 -12.20
CA LEU A 121 -0.25 4.19 -11.82
C LEU A 121 0.15 3.94 -10.37
N PHE A 122 0.98 4.82 -9.80
CA PHE A 122 1.46 4.69 -8.43
C PHE A 122 0.72 5.67 -7.52
N HIS A 123 -0.16 5.15 -6.70
CA HIS A 123 -0.83 5.79 -5.58
C HIS A 123 -1.10 4.72 -4.51
N ASP A 124 0.00 4.13 -4.04
CA ASP A 124 0.01 2.85 -3.35
C ASP A 124 0.63 2.96 -1.96
N ILE A 125 0.14 2.12 -1.05
CA ILE A 125 0.78 1.80 0.23
C ILE A 125 1.43 0.43 0.13
N PHE A 126 2.76 0.39 0.29
CA PHE A 126 3.53 -0.85 0.41
C PHE A 126 3.85 -1.12 1.88
N ARG A 127 3.54 -2.32 2.38
CA ARG A 127 3.91 -2.75 3.73
C ARG A 127 4.12 -4.26 3.78
N GLY A 128 5.23 -4.70 4.36
CA GLY A 128 5.55 -6.11 4.50
C GLY A 128 5.57 -6.91 3.19
N GLY A 129 5.73 -6.23 2.04
CA GLY A 129 5.65 -6.82 0.71
C GLY A 129 4.23 -6.99 0.18
N VAL A 130 3.23 -6.40 0.85
CA VAL A 130 1.86 -6.25 0.36
C VAL A 130 1.71 -4.84 -0.17
N ASP A 131 1.14 -4.72 -1.36
CA ASP A 131 0.79 -3.47 -2.02
C ASP A 131 -0.72 -3.27 -1.95
N THR A 132 -1.13 -2.07 -1.59
CA THR A 132 -2.53 -1.68 -1.53
C THR A 132 -2.69 -0.37 -2.28
N GLN A 133 -3.40 -0.41 -3.41
CA GLN A 133 -3.71 0.80 -4.15
C GLN A 133 -4.79 1.60 -3.41
N LEU A 134 -4.56 2.89 -3.23
CA LEU A 134 -5.52 3.81 -2.63
C LEU A 134 -6.56 4.23 -3.68
N SER A 135 -7.74 4.65 -3.25
CA SER A 135 -8.67 5.32 -4.15
C SER A 135 -8.16 6.72 -4.50
N LEU A 136 -8.37 7.18 -5.74
CA LEU A 136 -8.06 8.58 -6.14
C LEU A 136 -8.87 9.63 -5.34
N SER A 137 -9.97 9.22 -4.71
CA SER A 137 -10.76 10.04 -3.80
C SER A 137 -10.24 10.02 -2.35
N ASP A 138 -9.29 9.14 -2.03
CA ASP A 138 -8.67 9.13 -0.70
C ASP A 138 -7.80 10.38 -0.53
N ALA A 139 -7.67 10.83 0.71
CA ALA A 139 -6.81 11.95 1.10
C ALA A 139 -5.87 11.49 2.22
N PRO A 140 -4.86 10.66 1.90
CA PRO A 140 -4.00 10.09 2.92
C PRO A 140 -3.22 11.17 3.65
N VAL A 141 -3.18 11.05 4.97
CA VAL A 141 -2.40 11.94 5.84
C VAL A 141 -1.03 11.31 6.09
N VAL A 142 0.01 12.09 5.92
CA VAL A 142 1.38 11.69 6.25
C VAL A 142 1.87 12.53 7.41
N ASN A 143 2.02 11.90 8.56
CA ASN A 143 2.59 12.51 9.75
C ASN A 143 4.08 12.16 9.89
N ALA A 144 4.91 13.12 10.24
CA ALA A 144 6.30 12.84 10.59
C ALA A 144 6.36 12.14 11.95
N ALA A 145 7.15 11.08 12.04
CA ALA A 145 7.42 10.38 13.29
C ALA A 145 8.15 11.29 14.30
N ASP A 146 9.07 12.11 13.79
CA ASP A 146 9.72 13.19 14.54
C ASP A 146 9.75 14.44 13.66
N PRO A 147 8.85 15.42 13.87
CA PRO A 147 8.82 16.65 13.08
C PRO A 147 10.05 17.55 13.26
N ALA A 148 10.79 17.37 14.35
CA ALA A 148 11.99 18.18 14.66
C ALA A 148 13.30 17.57 14.12
N HIS A 149 13.34 16.22 13.94
CA HIS A 149 14.56 15.50 13.56
C HIS A 149 14.26 14.40 12.52
N GLY A 150 13.56 14.74 11.45
CA GLY A 150 13.24 13.83 10.34
C GLY A 150 14.22 13.95 9.17
N LEU A 151 13.95 13.17 8.14
CA LEU A 151 14.61 13.32 6.82
C LEU A 151 13.57 13.76 5.80
N PHE A 152 13.64 15.02 5.40
CA PHE A 152 12.72 15.62 4.44
C PHE A 152 13.48 16.13 3.23
N VAL A 153 13.04 15.77 2.02
CA VAL A 153 13.79 16.01 0.79
C VAL A 153 12.90 16.67 -0.27
N ILE A 154 13.42 17.70 -0.93
CA ILE A 154 12.83 18.25 -2.15
C ILE A 154 13.85 18.08 -3.28
N GLY A 155 13.46 17.35 -4.33
CA GLY A 155 14.22 17.23 -5.57
C GLY A 155 13.66 18.22 -6.61
N ILE A 156 14.51 19.05 -7.19
CA ILE A 156 14.11 20.03 -8.22
C ILE A 156 15.12 20.01 -9.34
N ASN A 157 14.72 19.60 -10.55
CA ASN A 157 15.57 19.65 -11.75
C ASN A 157 16.96 19.04 -11.54
N GLY A 158 17.04 17.90 -10.83
CA GLY A 158 18.30 17.22 -10.53
C GLY A 158 19.06 17.78 -9.31
N THR A 159 18.60 18.84 -8.68
CA THR A 159 19.13 19.36 -7.42
C THR A 159 18.34 18.76 -6.25
N VAL A 160 19.02 18.41 -5.17
CA VAL A 160 18.42 17.85 -3.96
C VAL A 160 18.61 18.82 -2.79
N GLN A 161 17.53 19.16 -2.15
CA GLN A 161 17.52 19.96 -0.91
C GLN A 161 17.08 19.04 0.24
N VAL A 162 17.82 19.07 1.34
CA VAL A 162 17.57 18.22 2.51
C VAL A 162 17.24 19.08 3.72
N TYR A 163 16.20 18.70 4.43
CA TYR A 163 15.72 19.37 5.65
C TYR A 163 15.61 18.34 6.77
N THR A 164 15.93 18.77 7.99
CA THR A 164 15.80 17.93 9.19
C THR A 164 14.56 18.27 10.00
N GLN A 165 13.92 19.41 9.73
CA GLN A 165 12.70 19.85 10.39
C GLN A 165 11.54 19.90 9.39
N LEU A 166 10.40 19.33 9.78
CA LEU A 166 9.19 19.31 8.95
C LEU A 166 8.71 20.73 8.58
N SER A 167 8.75 21.67 9.54
CA SER A 167 8.29 23.04 9.32
C SER A 167 9.09 23.77 8.25
N THR A 168 10.41 23.62 8.22
CA THR A 168 11.27 24.22 7.20
C THR A 168 11.06 23.56 5.83
N TYR A 169 10.89 22.23 5.81
CA TYR A 169 10.55 21.51 4.59
C TYR A 169 9.20 21.96 4.01
N GLN A 170 8.16 22.04 4.85
CA GLN A 170 6.82 22.48 4.42
C GLN A 170 6.86 23.93 3.89
N THR A 171 7.59 24.82 4.54
CA THR A 171 7.75 26.22 4.10
C THR A 171 8.42 26.29 2.73
N ALA A 172 9.51 25.55 2.52
CA ALA A 172 10.22 25.51 1.25
C ALA A 172 9.34 24.90 0.15
N LEU A 173 8.68 23.77 0.44
CA LEU A 173 7.79 23.08 -0.49
C LEU A 173 6.64 23.98 -0.95
N GLN A 174 6.00 24.69 -0.02
CA GLN A 174 4.93 25.65 -0.33
C GLN A 174 5.45 26.82 -1.17
N ALA A 175 6.62 27.37 -0.84
CA ALA A 175 7.24 28.45 -1.61
C ALA A 175 7.52 28.03 -3.06
N ASP A 176 8.04 26.82 -3.27
CA ASP A 176 8.30 26.28 -4.61
C ASP A 176 7.02 26.07 -5.42
N LEU A 177 5.96 25.54 -4.79
CA LEU A 177 4.65 25.36 -5.44
C LEU A 177 4.00 26.71 -5.78
N LEU A 178 4.10 27.70 -4.89
CA LEU A 178 3.62 29.08 -5.14
C LEU A 178 4.41 29.78 -6.26
N ALA A 179 5.69 29.46 -6.41
CA ALA A 179 6.52 29.93 -7.52
C ALA A 179 6.19 29.28 -8.88
N GLY A 180 5.15 28.42 -8.92
CA GLY A 180 4.66 27.78 -10.15
C GLY A 180 5.27 26.42 -10.45
N ARG A 181 6.11 25.87 -9.56
CA ARG A 181 6.56 24.49 -9.68
C ARG A 181 5.42 23.52 -9.46
N LYS A 182 5.52 22.32 -10.03
CA LYS A 182 4.49 21.29 -9.96
C LYS A 182 5.11 19.99 -9.45
N ALA A 183 4.34 19.24 -8.68
CA ALA A 183 4.80 17.95 -8.18
C ALA A 183 4.75 16.88 -9.26
N ARG A 184 5.82 16.11 -9.37
CA ARG A 184 5.97 14.93 -10.20
C ARG A 184 5.71 13.66 -9.39
N SER A 185 6.23 13.59 -8.18
CA SER A 185 6.05 12.44 -7.29
C SER A 185 6.26 12.81 -5.83
N PHE A 186 5.73 11.95 -4.97
CA PHE A 186 5.92 12.02 -3.53
C PHE A 186 6.10 10.62 -2.96
N VAL A 187 7.04 10.48 -2.03
CA VAL A 187 7.28 9.23 -1.29
C VAL A 187 7.38 9.56 0.20
N ALA A 188 6.74 8.77 1.03
CA ALA A 188 6.89 8.82 2.48
C ALA A 188 7.03 7.41 3.04
N PHE A 189 7.92 7.17 4.01
CA PHE A 189 8.19 5.83 4.50
C PHE A 189 8.69 5.79 5.94
N GLY A 190 8.61 4.60 6.55
CA GLY A 190 9.33 4.27 7.77
C GLY A 190 8.50 3.91 8.99
N GLY A 191 7.20 4.05 8.98
CA GLY A 191 6.34 3.67 10.11
C GLY A 191 5.04 3.01 9.68
N PRO A 192 4.12 2.74 10.62
CA PRO A 192 2.88 2.06 10.35
C PRO A 192 1.90 2.93 9.53
N TYR A 193 1.07 2.26 8.75
CA TYR A 193 -0.07 2.86 8.08
C TYR A 193 -1.38 2.38 8.71
N ALA A 194 -2.21 3.31 9.13
CA ALA A 194 -3.54 3.04 9.69
C ALA A 194 -4.60 3.13 8.59
N ASP A 195 -5.15 1.99 8.15
CA ASP A 195 -6.14 1.91 7.06
C ASP A 195 -7.43 2.67 7.34
N ALA A 196 -7.89 2.64 8.59
CA ALA A 196 -9.15 3.28 8.98
C ALA A 196 -9.11 4.81 8.86
N THR A 197 -7.96 5.41 9.14
CA THR A 197 -7.75 6.88 9.09
C THR A 197 -6.95 7.31 7.88
N LYS A 198 -6.50 6.37 7.04
CA LYS A 198 -5.60 6.63 5.90
C LYS A 198 -4.35 7.42 6.32
N THR A 199 -3.77 7.07 7.46
CA THR A 199 -2.66 7.83 8.06
C THR A 199 -1.38 7.01 8.07
N LEU A 200 -0.31 7.54 7.48
CA LEU A 200 1.05 7.02 7.55
C LEU A 200 1.86 7.84 8.55
N THR A 201 2.52 7.17 9.50
CA THR A 201 3.57 7.79 10.32
C THR A 201 4.92 7.56 9.64
N ALA A 202 5.55 8.61 9.13
CA ALA A 202 6.74 8.50 8.29
C ALA A 202 8.00 9.01 9.00
N GLY A 203 9.09 8.26 8.92
CA GLY A 203 10.43 8.70 9.33
C GLY A 203 11.09 9.61 8.30
N ALA A 204 10.67 9.49 7.04
CA ALA A 204 11.18 10.33 5.97
C ALA A 204 10.12 10.61 4.90
N MET A 205 10.28 11.75 4.22
CA MET A 205 9.41 12.20 3.12
C MET A 205 10.26 12.82 1.99
N ALA A 206 9.90 12.56 0.75
CA ALA A 206 10.55 13.14 -0.41
C ALA A 206 9.53 13.59 -1.44
N ALA A 207 9.63 14.83 -1.90
CA ALA A 207 8.86 15.37 -3.01
C ALA A 207 9.79 15.68 -4.20
N VAL A 208 9.35 15.36 -5.41
CA VAL A 208 10.04 15.75 -6.64
C VAL A 208 9.19 16.77 -7.37
N LEU A 209 9.77 17.92 -7.65
CA LEU A 209 9.15 19.05 -8.34
C LEU A 209 9.81 19.30 -9.70
N GLN A 210 9.03 19.83 -10.62
CA GLN A 210 9.44 20.28 -11.95
C GLN A 210 8.88 21.67 -12.25
#